data_c74ada92b9caf23a80af819b87a5c91c
#
_entry.id   c74ada92b9caf23a80af819b87a5c91c
#
_cell.length_a   1.000
_cell.length_b   1.000
_cell.length_c   1.000
_cell.angle_alpha   90.00
_cell.angle_beta   90.00
_cell.angle_gamma   90.00
#
_symmetry.space_group_name_H-M   'P 1'
#
loop_
_entity.id
_entity.type
_entity.pdbx_description
1 polymer ?
#
loop_
_entity_poly.entity_id
_entity_poly.type
_entity_poly.pdbx_seq_one_letter_code
_entity_poly.pdbx_strand_id
1 'polypeptide(L)'
;MRMEWPALKAAVSGCTECALHAKRDKTVFGVGDENADWLFVGEGPGADEDAQGEPFVGQAGKLLDSMLAAIKLQRGTNVYIANVVKCRPPGNRNPEPGEALACEPYLDRQIDLLRPKLIVALGKVAAANLLATDASVASMRGKVHDYRGTPLIVTYHPAYLLRSLTDKAKAWADLCFAVRTMEGLQSGANAPRS
;
A
#
# COMPACT_ATOMS: atom_id res chain seq x y z
N MET A 1 9.53 -11.12 13.13
CA MET A 1 8.86 -12.27 12.46
C MET A 1 9.78 -12.83 11.39
N ARG A 2 9.99 -14.17 11.33
CA ARG A 2 10.88 -14.82 10.33
C ARG A 2 10.10 -15.84 9.47
N MET A 3 9.10 -15.36 8.74
CA MET A 3 8.28 -16.20 7.86
C MET A 3 8.60 -15.91 6.40
N GLU A 4 8.67 -16.93 5.56
CA GLU A 4 8.69 -16.79 4.10
C GLU A 4 7.25 -16.66 3.56
N TRP A 5 7.07 -16.29 2.29
CA TRP A 5 5.78 -16.01 1.70
C TRP A 5 4.68 -17.05 1.99
N PRO A 6 4.90 -18.37 1.84
CA PRO A 6 3.84 -19.35 2.11
C PRO A 6 3.40 -19.38 3.57
N ALA A 7 4.35 -19.33 4.51
CA ALA A 7 4.07 -19.32 5.93
C ALA A 7 3.38 -18.02 6.37
N LEU A 8 3.79 -16.88 5.80
CA LEU A 8 3.19 -15.58 6.07
C LEU A 8 1.74 -15.51 5.58
N LYS A 9 1.46 -16.03 4.38
CA LYS A 9 0.09 -16.14 3.83
C LYS A 9 -0.80 -17.00 4.73
N ALA A 10 -0.30 -18.14 5.19
CA ALA A 10 -1.03 -19.02 6.10
C ALA A 10 -1.31 -18.34 7.45
N ALA A 11 -0.32 -17.62 8.02
CA ALA A 11 -0.48 -16.90 9.27
C ALA A 11 -1.54 -15.80 9.17
N VAL A 12 -1.56 -15.02 8.09
CA VAL A 12 -2.58 -13.98 7.86
C VAL A 12 -3.96 -14.61 7.68
N SER A 13 -4.06 -15.69 6.92
CA SER A 13 -5.34 -16.37 6.66
C SER A 13 -6.02 -16.85 7.96
N GLY A 14 -5.25 -17.35 8.92
CA GLY A 14 -5.75 -17.81 10.21
C GLY A 14 -5.70 -16.79 11.34
N CYS A 15 -5.33 -15.53 11.07
CA CYS A 15 -5.08 -14.52 12.09
C CYS A 15 -6.33 -14.16 12.90
N THR A 16 -6.18 -14.08 14.23
CA THR A 16 -7.23 -13.66 15.18
C THR A 16 -6.72 -12.62 16.20
N GLU A 17 -5.65 -11.90 15.87
CA GLU A 17 -4.95 -11.00 16.79
C GLU A 17 -5.71 -9.70 17.13
N CYS A 18 -6.76 -9.34 16.38
CA CYS A 18 -7.60 -8.18 16.67
C CYS A 18 -9.07 -8.47 16.37
N ALA A 19 -9.97 -7.61 16.85
CA ALA A 19 -11.43 -7.79 16.72
C ALA A 19 -11.94 -7.86 15.28
N LEU A 20 -11.18 -7.41 14.30
CA LEU A 20 -11.60 -7.44 12.89
C LEU A 20 -11.83 -8.86 12.37
N HIS A 21 -11.17 -9.87 12.94
CA HIS A 21 -11.33 -11.26 12.52
C HIS A 21 -12.77 -11.78 12.68
N ALA A 22 -13.51 -11.24 13.65
CA ALA A 22 -14.83 -11.76 14.01
C ALA A 22 -15.92 -11.46 12.96
N LYS A 23 -15.70 -10.46 12.10
CA LYS A 23 -16.71 -9.98 11.13
C LYS A 23 -16.24 -9.99 9.68
N ARG A 24 -15.01 -10.41 9.41
CA ARG A 24 -14.51 -10.56 8.04
C ARG A 24 -15.08 -11.81 7.38
N ASP A 25 -15.28 -11.76 6.08
CA ASP A 25 -15.50 -12.96 5.27
C ASP A 25 -14.17 -13.60 4.91
N LYS A 26 -13.23 -12.80 4.38
CA LYS A 26 -11.88 -13.26 4.02
C LYS A 26 -10.82 -12.30 4.52
N THR A 27 -9.62 -12.81 4.76
CA THR A 27 -8.43 -11.96 4.86
C THR A 27 -8.01 -11.50 3.48
N VAL A 28 -7.44 -10.29 3.41
CA VAL A 28 -6.91 -9.69 2.18
C VAL A 28 -5.42 -9.50 2.38
N PHE A 29 -4.65 -10.51 1.99
CA PHE A 29 -3.20 -10.55 2.24
C PHE A 29 -2.44 -9.46 1.48
N GLY A 30 -2.74 -9.32 0.22
CA GLY A 30 -2.03 -8.53 -0.77
C GLY A 30 -1.93 -9.31 -2.07
N VAL A 31 -1.52 -8.66 -3.15
CA VAL A 31 -1.43 -9.28 -4.48
C VAL A 31 -0.33 -8.63 -5.31
N GLY A 32 0.33 -9.40 -6.12
CA GLY A 32 1.25 -8.90 -7.12
C GLY A 32 2.51 -9.73 -7.26
N ASP A 33 3.52 -9.11 -7.86
CA ASP A 33 4.83 -9.67 -8.08
C ASP A 33 5.62 -9.66 -6.77
N GLU A 34 5.99 -10.83 -6.26
CA GLU A 34 6.76 -10.98 -5.01
C GLU A 34 8.23 -10.52 -5.13
N ASN A 35 8.65 -10.09 -6.32
CA ASN A 35 9.95 -9.47 -6.59
C ASN A 35 9.80 -8.03 -7.11
N ALA A 36 8.66 -7.39 -6.86
CA ALA A 36 8.35 -6.06 -7.39
C ALA A 36 9.27 -4.97 -6.84
N ASP A 37 9.63 -4.03 -7.70
CA ASP A 37 10.29 -2.77 -7.32
C ASP A 37 9.30 -1.75 -6.71
N TRP A 38 8.01 -1.84 -7.09
CA TRP A 38 6.95 -0.94 -6.65
C TRP A 38 6.03 -1.61 -5.64
N LEU A 39 5.88 -0.99 -4.47
CA LEU A 39 4.88 -1.37 -3.48
C LEU A 39 3.87 -0.24 -3.28
N PHE A 40 2.59 -0.53 -3.51
CA PHE A 40 1.49 0.38 -3.20
C PHE A 40 0.79 -0.10 -1.92
N VAL A 41 0.64 0.79 -0.94
CA VAL A 41 0.04 0.48 0.35
C VAL A 41 -1.18 1.34 0.59
N GLY A 42 -2.34 0.70 0.71
CA GLY A 42 -3.60 1.35 1.09
C GLY A 42 -3.95 1.13 2.56
N GLU A 43 -5.17 1.49 2.91
CA GLU A 43 -5.68 1.47 4.29
C GLU A 43 -6.13 0.07 4.73
N GLY A 44 -7.14 -0.46 4.10
CA GLY A 44 -7.76 -1.73 4.45
C GLY A 44 -8.81 -2.19 3.43
N PRO A 45 -9.28 -3.44 3.55
CA PRO A 45 -10.28 -3.98 2.65
C PRO A 45 -11.65 -3.31 2.80
N GLY A 46 -12.32 -3.06 1.68
CA GLY A 46 -13.74 -2.75 1.62
C GLY A 46 -14.59 -4.02 1.47
N ALA A 47 -15.88 -3.86 1.15
CA ALA A 47 -16.82 -4.97 1.03
C ALA A 47 -16.47 -5.94 -0.11
N ASP A 48 -16.09 -5.41 -1.27
CA ASP A 48 -15.75 -6.25 -2.43
C ASP A 48 -14.45 -7.03 -2.18
N GLU A 49 -13.48 -6.40 -1.54
CA GLU A 49 -12.20 -7.00 -1.17
C GLU A 49 -12.39 -8.12 -0.13
N ASP A 50 -13.23 -7.88 0.87
CA ASP A 50 -13.57 -8.87 1.90
C ASP A 50 -14.25 -10.10 1.30
N ALA A 51 -15.14 -9.91 0.34
CA ALA A 51 -15.82 -10.99 -0.37
C ALA A 51 -14.87 -11.80 -1.28
N GLN A 52 -13.94 -11.14 -1.96
CA GLN A 52 -13.04 -11.77 -2.95
C GLN A 52 -11.71 -12.22 -2.35
N GLY A 53 -11.21 -11.55 -1.30
CA GLY A 53 -9.92 -11.83 -0.68
C GLY A 53 -8.73 -11.19 -1.40
N GLU A 54 -8.98 -10.22 -2.27
CA GLU A 54 -7.96 -9.50 -3.06
C GLU A 54 -8.08 -7.99 -2.85
N PRO A 55 -6.96 -7.24 -2.71
CA PRO A 55 -7.00 -5.81 -2.48
C PRO A 55 -7.42 -5.03 -3.74
N PHE A 56 -8.12 -3.92 -3.54
CA PHE A 56 -8.48 -2.98 -4.59
C PHE A 56 -9.21 -3.61 -5.78
N VAL A 57 -10.32 -4.29 -5.51
CA VAL A 57 -11.18 -4.91 -6.54
C VAL A 57 -12.50 -4.18 -6.77
N GLY A 58 -12.86 -3.22 -5.91
CA GLY A 58 -14.02 -2.35 -6.07
C GLY A 58 -13.75 -1.12 -6.95
N GLN A 59 -14.59 -0.08 -6.83
CA GLN A 59 -14.47 1.15 -7.64
C GLN A 59 -13.14 1.88 -7.42
N ALA A 60 -12.68 1.98 -6.17
CA ALA A 60 -11.37 2.54 -5.84
C ALA A 60 -10.23 1.73 -6.50
N GLY A 61 -10.38 0.42 -6.56
CA GLY A 61 -9.44 -0.48 -7.23
C GLY A 61 -9.37 -0.27 -8.74
N LYS A 62 -10.50 -0.03 -9.39
CA LYS A 62 -10.53 0.32 -10.83
C LYS A 62 -9.81 1.62 -11.10
N LEU A 63 -9.97 2.61 -10.23
CA LEU A 63 -9.22 3.86 -10.34
C LEU A 63 -7.73 3.63 -10.13
N LEU A 64 -7.33 2.81 -9.15
CA LEU A 64 -5.92 2.47 -8.95
C LEU A 64 -5.33 1.79 -10.20
N ASP A 65 -6.05 0.88 -10.83
CA ASP A 65 -5.60 0.24 -12.08
C ASP A 65 -5.41 1.27 -13.20
N SER A 66 -6.29 2.26 -13.32
CA SER A 66 -6.14 3.36 -14.25
C SER A 66 -4.93 4.26 -13.92
N MET A 67 -4.69 4.52 -12.64
CA MET A 67 -3.54 5.28 -12.17
C MET A 67 -2.23 4.55 -12.50
N LEU A 68 -2.17 3.25 -12.26
CA LEU A 68 -1.02 2.41 -12.64
C LEU A 68 -0.78 2.43 -14.15
N ALA A 69 -1.83 2.22 -14.95
CA ALA A 69 -1.75 2.25 -16.41
C ALA A 69 -1.22 3.60 -16.93
N ALA A 70 -1.61 4.71 -16.31
CA ALA A 70 -1.17 6.05 -16.69
C ALA A 70 0.35 6.26 -16.53
N ILE A 71 1.00 5.52 -15.65
CA ILE A 71 2.46 5.50 -15.47
C ILE A 71 3.11 4.22 -16.03
N LYS A 72 2.42 3.53 -16.93
CA LYS A 72 2.88 2.32 -17.62
C LYS A 72 3.17 1.15 -16.70
N LEU A 73 2.45 1.05 -15.60
CA LEU A 73 2.46 -0.09 -14.68
C LEU A 73 1.15 -0.87 -14.77
N GLN A 74 1.17 -2.12 -14.31
CA GLN A 74 -0.02 -2.95 -14.14
C GLN A 74 0.16 -3.89 -12.96
N ARG A 75 -0.96 -4.34 -12.37
CA ARG A 75 -0.94 -5.35 -11.32
C ARG A 75 -0.17 -6.58 -11.75
N GLY A 76 0.58 -7.17 -10.83
CA GLY A 76 1.28 -8.43 -11.02
C GLY A 76 2.55 -8.36 -11.87
N THR A 77 2.88 -7.21 -12.43
CA THR A 77 4.11 -7.01 -13.19
C THR A 77 4.92 -5.89 -12.56
N ASN A 78 5.94 -6.25 -11.80
CA ASN A 78 6.81 -5.31 -11.04
C ASN A 78 6.05 -4.41 -10.06
N VAL A 79 4.82 -4.80 -9.68
CA VAL A 79 3.94 -4.09 -8.75
C VAL A 79 3.39 -5.07 -7.73
N TYR A 80 3.46 -4.71 -6.46
CA TYR A 80 2.78 -5.38 -5.36
C TYR A 80 1.84 -4.40 -4.67
N ILE A 81 0.65 -4.86 -4.29
CA ILE A 81 -0.39 -4.06 -3.64
C ILE A 81 -0.76 -4.71 -2.32
N ALA A 82 -0.74 -3.94 -1.25
CA ALA A 82 -1.13 -4.38 0.08
C ALA A 82 -1.88 -3.28 0.84
N ASN A 83 -2.42 -3.61 2.00
CA ASN A 83 -3.04 -2.67 2.92
C ASN A 83 -2.40 -2.76 4.30
N VAL A 84 -2.56 -1.70 5.10
CA VAL A 84 -2.13 -1.65 6.51
C VAL A 84 -2.81 -2.75 7.31
N VAL A 85 -4.14 -2.88 7.19
CA VAL A 85 -4.88 -3.99 7.81
C VAL A 85 -5.34 -5.01 6.78
N LYS A 86 -5.37 -6.28 7.19
CA LYS A 86 -5.69 -7.41 6.31
C LYS A 86 -7.16 -7.85 6.40
N CYS A 87 -7.93 -7.22 7.26
CA CYS A 87 -9.34 -7.52 7.49
C CYS A 87 -10.16 -6.25 7.34
N ARG A 88 -11.39 -6.39 6.81
CA ARG A 88 -12.32 -5.27 6.64
C ARG A 88 -12.78 -4.72 7.99
N PRO A 89 -12.60 -3.42 8.26
CA PRO A 89 -13.25 -2.77 9.40
C PRO A 89 -14.78 -2.68 9.21
N PRO A 90 -15.58 -2.83 10.27
CA PRO A 90 -17.03 -2.70 10.19
C PRO A 90 -17.48 -1.38 9.56
N GLY A 91 -18.40 -1.45 8.60
CA GLY A 91 -18.91 -0.25 7.92
C GLY A 91 -17.86 0.50 7.09
N ASN A 92 -16.76 -0.14 6.72
CA ASN A 92 -15.64 0.47 5.99
C ASN A 92 -15.05 1.69 6.71
N ARG A 93 -15.12 1.74 8.05
CA ARG A 93 -14.45 2.78 8.83
C ARG A 93 -12.93 2.67 8.73
N ASN A 94 -12.23 3.70 9.13
CA ASN A 94 -10.80 3.63 9.30
C ASN A 94 -10.44 2.56 10.36
N PRO A 95 -9.31 1.85 10.21
CA PRO A 95 -8.81 0.98 11.28
C PRO A 95 -8.55 1.77 12.56
N GLU A 96 -8.83 1.16 13.68
CA GLU A 96 -8.43 1.71 14.99
C GLU A 96 -6.91 1.51 15.19
N PRO A 97 -6.26 2.37 16.01
CA PRO A 97 -4.82 2.24 16.25
C PRO A 97 -4.39 0.85 16.72
N GLY A 98 -5.17 0.21 17.59
CA GLY A 98 -4.88 -1.15 18.07
C GLY A 98 -5.00 -2.21 16.97
N GLU A 99 -5.93 -2.04 16.02
CA GLU A 99 -6.10 -2.93 14.87
C GLU A 99 -4.93 -2.80 13.89
N ALA A 100 -4.51 -1.57 13.61
CA ALA A 100 -3.34 -1.29 12.78
C ALA A 100 -2.06 -1.86 13.41
N LEU A 101 -1.86 -1.64 14.71
CA LEU A 101 -0.71 -2.15 15.46
C LEU A 101 -0.65 -3.68 15.46
N ALA A 102 -1.77 -4.35 15.65
CA ALA A 102 -1.85 -5.81 15.63
C ALA A 102 -1.52 -6.39 14.25
N CYS A 103 -1.83 -5.64 13.17
CA CYS A 103 -1.59 -6.06 11.79
C CYS A 103 -0.22 -5.66 11.23
N GLU A 104 0.44 -4.67 11.85
CA GLU A 104 1.73 -4.11 11.42
C GLU A 104 2.81 -5.17 11.14
N PRO A 105 3.01 -6.21 11.99
CA PRO A 105 4.05 -7.20 11.76
C PRO A 105 3.91 -7.96 10.43
N TYR A 106 2.70 -8.08 9.89
CA TYR A 106 2.47 -8.74 8.60
C TYR A 106 2.91 -7.86 7.43
N LEU A 107 2.54 -6.58 7.44
CA LEU A 107 2.98 -5.63 6.40
C LEU A 107 4.49 -5.43 6.43
N ASP A 108 5.06 -5.26 7.63
CA ASP A 108 6.51 -5.17 7.81
C ASP A 108 7.23 -6.37 7.20
N ARG A 109 6.72 -7.58 7.47
CA ARG A 109 7.35 -8.78 6.91
C ARG A 109 7.18 -8.88 5.40
N GLN A 110 6.04 -8.45 4.86
CA GLN A 110 5.88 -8.36 3.40
C GLN A 110 6.91 -7.41 2.78
N ILE A 111 7.14 -6.25 3.40
CA ILE A 111 8.14 -5.28 2.93
C ILE A 111 9.56 -5.87 3.01
N ASP A 112 9.89 -6.56 4.10
CA ASP A 112 11.19 -7.21 4.28
C ASP A 112 11.46 -8.29 3.23
N LEU A 113 10.43 -9.04 2.84
CA LEU A 113 10.53 -10.10 1.81
C LEU A 113 10.58 -9.51 0.40
N LEU A 114 9.74 -8.53 0.13
CA LEU A 114 9.61 -7.88 -1.17
C LEU A 114 10.86 -7.04 -1.51
N ARG A 115 11.41 -6.32 -0.54
CA ARG A 115 12.51 -5.35 -0.70
C ARG A 115 12.25 -4.37 -1.85
N PRO A 116 11.13 -3.65 -1.83
CA PRO A 116 10.81 -2.74 -2.92
C PRO A 116 11.82 -1.60 -3.00
N LYS A 117 12.00 -1.03 -4.18
CA LYS A 117 12.82 0.16 -4.38
C LYS A 117 12.07 1.44 -3.99
N LEU A 118 10.75 1.42 -4.12
CA LEU A 118 9.89 2.56 -3.81
C LEU A 118 8.56 2.09 -3.24
N ILE A 119 8.14 2.71 -2.14
CA ILE A 119 6.81 2.56 -1.56
C ILE A 119 5.96 3.77 -1.94
N VAL A 120 4.73 3.54 -2.37
CA VAL A 120 3.72 4.59 -2.57
C VAL A 120 2.61 4.37 -1.56
N ALA A 121 2.51 5.26 -0.57
CA ALA A 121 1.46 5.26 0.44
C ALA A 121 0.22 5.96 -0.11
N LEU A 122 -0.88 5.23 -0.19
CA LEU A 122 -2.17 5.68 -0.71
C LEU A 122 -3.04 6.18 0.43
N GLY A 123 -3.01 7.47 0.68
CA GLY A 123 -3.85 8.15 1.65
C GLY A 123 -3.24 8.27 3.05
N LYS A 124 -4.01 8.94 3.93
CA LYS A 124 -3.56 9.33 5.26
C LYS A 124 -3.26 8.14 6.17
N VAL A 125 -4.11 7.12 6.17
CA VAL A 125 -3.95 5.96 7.08
C VAL A 125 -2.67 5.19 6.76
N ALA A 126 -2.41 4.90 5.49
CA ALA A 126 -1.18 4.23 5.08
C ALA A 126 0.05 5.07 5.43
N ALA A 127 0.04 6.36 5.10
CA ALA A 127 1.15 7.27 5.41
C ALA A 127 1.39 7.41 6.92
N ALA A 128 0.33 7.57 7.71
CA ALA A 128 0.41 7.70 9.16
C ALA A 128 1.04 6.46 9.82
N ASN A 129 0.65 5.27 9.38
CA ASN A 129 1.19 4.03 9.94
C ASN A 129 2.65 3.80 9.51
N LEU A 130 2.98 4.01 8.23
CA LEU A 130 4.34 3.78 7.74
C LEU A 130 5.35 4.83 8.23
N LEU A 131 4.92 6.09 8.39
CA LEU A 131 5.79 7.20 8.77
C LEU A 131 5.67 7.61 10.25
N ALA A 132 4.83 6.93 11.03
CA ALA A 132 4.55 7.25 12.43
C ALA A 132 4.22 8.74 12.63
N THR A 133 3.30 9.29 11.82
CA THR A 133 2.90 10.71 11.82
C THR A 133 1.40 10.85 11.71
N ASP A 134 0.85 11.98 12.17
CA ASP A 134 -0.54 12.37 11.95
C ASP A 134 -0.70 13.50 10.93
N ALA A 135 0.39 13.83 10.23
CA ALA A 135 0.40 14.87 9.21
C ALA A 135 -0.63 14.61 8.09
N SER A 136 -1.11 15.68 7.46
CA SER A 136 -2.05 15.57 6.34
C SER A 136 -1.36 15.05 5.07
N VAL A 137 -2.12 14.41 4.18
CA VAL A 137 -1.61 14.04 2.85
C VAL A 137 -1.06 15.26 2.12
N ALA A 138 -1.79 16.38 2.15
CA ALA A 138 -1.38 17.61 1.51
C ALA A 138 0.01 18.10 1.95
N SER A 139 0.36 17.94 3.23
CA SER A 139 1.68 18.35 3.76
C SER A 139 2.79 17.36 3.45
N MET A 140 2.46 16.09 3.20
CA MET A 140 3.43 15.02 2.93
C MET A 140 3.72 14.81 1.44
N ARG A 141 2.85 15.28 0.55
CA ARG A 141 3.01 15.17 -0.90
C ARG A 141 4.24 15.92 -1.41
N GLY A 142 4.79 15.50 -2.53
CA GLY A 142 5.88 16.16 -3.22
C GLY A 142 7.24 16.04 -2.52
N LYS A 143 7.38 15.12 -1.59
CA LYS A 143 8.60 14.84 -0.83
C LYS A 143 8.89 13.35 -0.88
N VAL A 144 10.17 13.00 -0.83
CA VAL A 144 10.60 11.62 -0.61
C VAL A 144 10.81 11.42 0.88
N HIS A 145 10.02 10.54 1.47
CA HIS A 145 10.14 10.11 2.86
C HIS A 145 10.99 8.84 2.94
N ASP A 146 11.36 8.45 4.15
CA ASP A 146 12.11 7.23 4.40
C ASP A 146 11.29 6.26 5.26
N TYR A 147 11.18 5.02 4.80
CA TYR A 147 10.69 3.91 5.59
C TYR A 147 11.79 2.86 5.74
N ARG A 148 12.48 2.87 6.87
CA ARG A 148 13.55 1.92 7.19
C ARG A 148 14.58 1.77 6.05
N GLY A 149 14.98 2.88 5.44
CA GLY A 149 15.92 2.92 4.32
C GLY A 149 15.29 2.73 2.94
N THR A 150 13.99 2.53 2.85
CA THR A 150 13.26 2.47 1.57
C THR A 150 12.58 3.82 1.30
N PRO A 151 12.80 4.45 0.15
CA PRO A 151 12.11 5.67 -0.24
C PRO A 151 10.60 5.47 -0.27
N LEU A 152 9.86 6.45 0.24
CA LEU A 152 8.41 6.44 0.31
C LEU A 152 7.83 7.76 -0.18
N ILE A 153 6.82 7.68 -1.03
CA ILE A 153 6.07 8.83 -1.55
C ILE A 153 4.61 8.68 -1.11
N VAL A 154 4.00 9.81 -0.74
CA VAL A 154 2.60 9.88 -0.31
C VAL A 154 1.74 10.50 -1.40
N THR A 155 0.60 9.91 -1.67
CA THR A 155 -0.46 10.49 -2.50
C THR A 155 -1.83 10.22 -1.89
N TYR A 156 -2.90 10.68 -2.54
CA TYR A 156 -4.27 10.47 -2.09
C TYR A 156 -4.72 9.02 -2.31
N HIS A 157 -5.57 8.52 -1.42
CA HIS A 157 -6.23 7.22 -1.60
C HIS A 157 -7.21 7.28 -2.79
N PRO A 158 -7.27 6.27 -3.66
CA PRO A 158 -8.22 6.26 -4.79
C PRO A 158 -9.67 6.47 -4.39
N ALA A 159 -10.12 5.93 -3.26
CA ALA A 159 -11.49 6.14 -2.76
C ALA A 159 -11.78 7.63 -2.46
N TYR A 160 -10.80 8.37 -1.93
CA TYR A 160 -10.91 9.81 -1.75
C TYR A 160 -11.05 10.55 -3.08
N LEU A 161 -10.28 10.16 -4.10
CA LEU A 161 -10.32 10.78 -5.43
C LEU A 161 -11.65 10.55 -6.15
N LEU A 162 -12.38 9.48 -5.84
CA LEU A 162 -13.74 9.25 -6.36
C LEU A 162 -14.73 10.29 -5.83
N ARG A 163 -14.50 10.85 -4.64
CA ARG A 163 -15.31 11.90 -4.02
C ARG A 163 -14.79 13.32 -4.28
N SER A 164 -13.51 13.45 -4.59
CA SER A 164 -12.81 14.74 -4.78
C SER A 164 -12.09 14.74 -6.12
N LEU A 165 -12.86 14.84 -7.20
CA LEU A 165 -12.36 14.71 -8.58
C LEU A 165 -11.31 15.76 -8.95
N THR A 166 -11.38 16.96 -8.36
CA THR A 166 -10.41 18.03 -8.57
C THR A 166 -9.00 17.66 -8.09
N ASP A 167 -8.88 16.78 -7.10
CA ASP A 167 -7.62 16.34 -6.56
C ASP A 167 -6.93 15.24 -7.39
N LYS A 168 -7.59 14.73 -8.45
CA LYS A 168 -6.97 13.80 -9.40
C LYS A 168 -5.74 14.40 -10.09
N ALA A 169 -5.75 15.70 -10.37
CA ALA A 169 -4.58 16.39 -10.93
C ALA A 169 -3.38 16.37 -9.97
N LYS A 170 -3.64 16.50 -8.68
CA LYS A 170 -2.59 16.40 -7.63
C LYS A 170 -2.05 14.98 -7.54
N ALA A 171 -2.90 13.97 -7.56
CA ALA A 171 -2.49 12.56 -7.58
C ALA A 171 -1.67 12.24 -8.83
N TRP A 172 -2.03 12.78 -9.98
CA TRP A 172 -1.24 12.66 -11.20
C TRP A 172 0.16 13.25 -11.04
N ALA A 173 0.27 14.45 -10.46
CA ALA A 173 1.57 15.07 -10.17
C ALA A 173 2.41 14.19 -9.23
N ASP A 174 1.79 13.57 -8.23
CA ASP A 174 2.45 12.66 -7.29
C ASP A 174 2.96 11.39 -7.99
N LEU A 175 2.18 10.82 -8.90
CA LEU A 175 2.59 9.65 -9.69
C LEU A 175 3.75 9.98 -10.63
N CYS A 176 3.72 11.12 -11.28
CA CYS A 176 4.85 11.61 -12.10
C CYS A 176 6.12 11.81 -11.25
N PHE A 177 5.96 12.33 -10.04
CA PHE A 177 7.05 12.47 -9.08
C PHE A 177 7.61 11.10 -8.66
N ALA A 178 6.73 10.11 -8.42
CA ALA A 178 7.14 8.74 -8.11
C ALA A 178 7.95 8.10 -9.25
N VAL A 179 7.51 8.29 -10.50
CA VAL A 179 8.25 7.78 -11.68
C VAL A 179 9.64 8.38 -11.76
N ARG A 180 9.77 9.70 -11.63
CA ARG A 180 11.09 10.38 -11.64
C ARG A 180 11.98 9.91 -10.49
N THR A 181 11.41 9.70 -9.32
CA THR A 181 12.12 9.16 -8.15
C THR A 181 12.65 7.75 -8.44
N MET A 182 11.81 6.88 -8.99
CA MET A 182 12.22 5.52 -9.36
C MET A 182 13.34 5.51 -10.42
N GLU A 183 13.23 6.36 -11.45
CA GLU A 183 14.27 6.49 -12.48
C GLU A 183 15.61 6.92 -11.87
N GLY A 184 15.59 7.86 -10.93
CA GLY A 184 16.78 8.29 -10.19
C GLY A 184 17.41 7.17 -9.36
N LEU A 185 16.59 6.36 -8.70
CA LEU A 185 17.04 5.20 -7.92
C LEU A 185 17.70 4.12 -8.81
N GLN A 186 17.11 3.84 -9.98
CA GLN A 186 17.65 2.89 -10.94
C GLN A 186 18.97 3.36 -11.56
N SER A 187 19.07 4.65 -11.89
CA SER A 187 20.28 5.25 -12.45
C SER A 187 21.44 5.26 -11.44
N GLY A 188 21.15 5.56 -10.17
CA GLY A 188 22.13 5.53 -9.09
C GLY A 188 22.68 4.14 -8.78
N ALA A 189 21.89 3.10 -8.99
CA ALA A 189 22.32 1.71 -8.83
C ALA A 189 23.30 1.26 -9.93
N ASN A 190 23.31 1.93 -11.09
CA ASN A 190 24.18 1.65 -12.22
C ASN A 190 25.45 2.52 -12.24
N ALA A 191 25.64 3.44 -11.29
CA ALA A 191 26.86 4.23 -11.19
C ALA A 191 28.01 3.32 -10.72
N PRO A 192 29.17 3.30 -11.40
CA PRO A 192 30.31 2.55 -10.94
C PRO A 192 30.75 3.05 -9.56
N ARG A 193 30.87 2.11 -8.62
CA ARG A 193 31.45 2.42 -7.30
C ARG A 193 32.90 2.82 -7.52
N SER A 194 33.17 4.11 -7.37
CA SER A 194 34.54 4.67 -7.35
C SER A 194 35.31 4.23 -6.12
#